data_db9496596a8356c33d0bc1a64107093e
#
_entry.id   db9496596a8356c33d0bc1a64107093e
#
_cell.length_a   1.000
_cell.length_b   1.000
_cell.length_c   1.000
_cell.angle_alpha   90.00
_cell.angle_beta   90.00
_cell.angle_gamma   90.00
#
_symmetry.space_group_name_H-M   'P 1'
#
loop_
_entity.id
_entity.type
_entity.pdbx_description
1 polymer ?
#
loop_
_entity_poly.entity_id
_entity_poly.type
_entity_poly.pdbx_seq_one_letter_code
_entity_poly.pdbx_strand_id
1 'polypeptide(L)'
;MNKKSIMPRAMKKRNFYCSCCGEKLIPYPKTRIVKRGDPDHKEHSYFGQGKRLIGDIELTEYDFKCLSCEKFTSFDEQCVIEEIQKYVGSHILSQDNINENFEKATATLNQKRRIKAIISKLFGLTITILVIYYCLKSGGFSFKVLF
;
A
#
# COMPACT_ATOMS: atom_id res chain seq x y z
N MET A 1 -12.99 -4.42 -22.17
CA MET A 1 -12.23 -4.87 -20.98
C MET A 1 -11.71 -3.63 -20.26
N ASN A 2 -12.00 -3.53 -18.97
CA ASN A 2 -11.56 -2.38 -18.16
C ASN A 2 -10.10 -2.56 -17.76
N LYS A 3 -9.28 -1.49 -17.82
CA LYS A 3 -7.87 -1.52 -17.41
C LYS A 3 -7.68 -0.80 -16.08
N LYS A 4 -7.02 -1.44 -15.12
CA LYS A 4 -6.69 -0.86 -13.80
C LYS A 4 -5.23 -1.12 -13.48
N SER A 5 -4.48 -0.06 -13.20
CA SER A 5 -3.08 -0.14 -12.79
C SER A 5 -2.96 0.28 -11.33
N ILE A 6 -2.34 -0.57 -10.51
CA ILE A 6 -2.14 -0.34 -9.07
C ILE A 6 -0.64 -0.35 -8.80
N MET A 7 -0.04 0.84 -8.80
CA MET A 7 1.35 1.02 -8.36
C MET A 7 1.36 1.66 -6.97
N PRO A 8 1.94 1.01 -5.96
CA PRO A 8 2.08 1.58 -4.63
C PRO A 8 2.81 2.92 -4.66
N ARG A 9 2.30 3.92 -3.91
CA ARG A 9 2.93 5.25 -3.84
C ARG A 9 4.40 5.19 -3.41
N ALA A 10 4.74 4.25 -2.56
CA ALA A 10 6.11 4.05 -2.09
C ALA A 10 7.07 3.68 -3.24
N MET A 11 6.62 2.86 -4.20
CA MET A 11 7.43 2.53 -5.39
C MET A 11 7.81 3.75 -6.22
N LYS A 12 6.93 4.79 -6.25
CA LYS A 12 7.19 6.02 -7.00
C LYS A 12 8.11 6.99 -6.27
N LYS A 13 8.15 6.93 -4.92
CA LYS A 13 8.78 7.95 -4.09
C LYS A 13 10.06 7.49 -3.41
N ARG A 14 10.32 6.18 -3.36
CA ARG A 14 11.43 5.60 -2.59
C ARG A 14 12.30 4.75 -3.51
N ASN A 15 13.58 4.73 -3.23
CA ASN A 15 14.50 3.80 -3.85
C ASN A 15 14.54 2.53 -3.03
N PHE A 16 14.44 1.40 -3.71
CA PHE A 16 14.59 0.08 -3.12
C PHE A 16 15.82 -0.59 -3.72
N TYR A 17 16.50 -1.40 -2.92
CA TYR A 17 17.77 -2.01 -3.28
C TYR A 17 17.70 -3.53 -3.15
N CYS A 18 18.35 -4.22 -4.05
CA CYS A 18 18.44 -5.66 -4.07
C CYS A 18 19.22 -6.19 -2.87
N SER A 19 18.67 -7.18 -2.17
CA SER A 19 19.36 -7.81 -1.03
C SER A 19 20.57 -8.66 -1.43
N CYS A 20 20.70 -9.05 -2.71
CA CYS A 20 21.78 -9.90 -3.17
C CYS A 20 23.01 -9.10 -3.66
N CYS A 21 22.79 -8.04 -4.45
CA CYS A 21 23.86 -7.29 -5.10
C CYS A 21 23.92 -5.81 -4.74
N GLY A 22 22.94 -5.29 -3.97
CA GLY A 22 22.88 -3.89 -3.59
C GLY A 22 22.43 -2.94 -4.71
N GLU A 23 22.16 -3.43 -5.91
CA GLU A 23 21.68 -2.63 -7.04
C GLU A 23 20.28 -2.09 -6.80
N LYS A 24 19.99 -0.93 -7.39
CA LYS A 24 18.66 -0.32 -7.35
C LYS A 24 17.66 -1.17 -8.12
N LEU A 25 16.55 -1.48 -7.45
CA LEU A 25 15.45 -2.20 -8.05
C LEU A 25 14.58 -1.31 -8.92
N ILE A 26 14.05 -1.87 -10.00
CA ILE A 26 13.09 -1.21 -10.89
C ILE A 26 11.70 -1.81 -10.73
N PRO A 27 10.62 -1.00 -10.83
CA PRO A 27 9.26 -1.51 -10.89
C PRO A 27 9.05 -2.33 -12.17
N TYR A 28 8.53 -3.53 -12.04
CA TYR A 28 8.23 -4.42 -13.15
C TYR A 28 6.71 -4.70 -13.19
N PRO A 29 6.01 -4.36 -14.28
CA PRO A 29 4.58 -4.56 -14.38
C PRO A 29 4.24 -6.05 -14.54
N LYS A 30 3.24 -6.50 -13.80
CA LYS A 30 2.66 -7.84 -13.88
C LYS A 30 1.17 -7.71 -14.13
N THR A 31 0.73 -8.14 -15.31
CA THR A 31 -0.67 -8.00 -15.71
C THR A 31 -1.39 -9.33 -15.59
N ARG A 32 -2.58 -9.31 -14.98
CA ARG A 32 -3.50 -10.45 -14.92
C ARG A 32 -4.94 -10.03 -15.21
N ILE A 33 -5.75 -10.96 -15.63
CA ILE A 33 -7.19 -10.74 -15.86
C ILE A 33 -7.95 -11.23 -14.64
N VAL A 34 -8.71 -10.33 -14.01
CA VAL A 34 -9.62 -10.65 -12.92
C VAL A 34 -11.02 -10.75 -13.52
N LYS A 35 -11.56 -11.97 -13.55
CA LYS A 35 -12.88 -12.25 -14.12
C LYS A 35 -14.00 -11.89 -13.14
N ARG A 36 -15.18 -11.59 -13.66
CA ARG A 36 -16.38 -11.25 -12.86
C ARG A 36 -16.82 -12.35 -11.88
N GLY A 37 -16.26 -13.43 -11.70
CA GLY A 37 -16.59 -14.46 -10.71
C GLY A 37 -15.49 -14.66 -9.67
N ASP A 38 -14.35 -14.04 -9.88
CA ASP A 38 -13.20 -14.23 -9.00
C ASP A 38 -13.42 -13.59 -7.63
N PRO A 39 -12.92 -14.19 -6.54
CA PRO A 39 -13.12 -13.69 -5.17
C PRO A 39 -12.65 -12.25 -4.97
N ASP A 40 -11.56 -11.88 -5.63
CA ASP A 40 -10.94 -10.54 -5.56
C ASP A 40 -11.54 -9.52 -6.55
N HIS A 41 -12.46 -9.95 -7.44
CA HIS A 41 -13.11 -9.04 -8.39
C HIS A 41 -13.83 -7.87 -7.70
N LYS A 42 -14.48 -8.13 -6.56
CA LYS A 42 -15.21 -7.10 -5.81
C LYS A 42 -14.25 -6.00 -5.33
N GLU A 43 -13.08 -6.35 -4.84
CA GLU A 43 -12.05 -5.41 -4.36
C GLU A 43 -11.51 -4.56 -5.50
N HIS A 44 -11.25 -5.17 -6.65
CA HIS A 44 -10.67 -4.48 -7.80
C HIS A 44 -11.71 -3.76 -8.66
N SER A 45 -13.01 -4.01 -8.47
CA SER A 45 -14.09 -3.41 -9.27
C SER A 45 -14.36 -1.94 -8.94
N TYR A 46 -13.82 -1.39 -7.85
CA TYR A 46 -14.02 0.02 -7.49
C TYR A 46 -12.87 0.90 -7.97
N PHE A 47 -13.22 1.97 -8.68
CA PHE A 47 -12.33 3.10 -8.93
C PHE A 47 -12.52 4.16 -7.83
N GLY A 48 -11.45 4.88 -7.47
CA GLY A 48 -11.59 6.10 -6.67
C GLY A 48 -12.65 7.02 -7.30
N GLN A 49 -13.56 7.60 -6.52
CA GLN A 49 -14.74 8.39 -6.91
C GLN A 49 -16.04 7.57 -7.13
N GLY A 50 -16.15 6.35 -6.60
CA GLY A 50 -17.41 5.60 -6.60
C GLY A 50 -17.81 4.95 -7.94
N LYS A 51 -17.00 5.08 -8.99
CA LYS A 51 -17.25 4.35 -10.25
C LYS A 51 -16.91 2.88 -10.09
N ARG A 52 -17.87 2.02 -10.40
CA ARG A 52 -17.69 0.56 -10.40
C ARG A 52 -17.37 0.08 -11.81
N LEU A 53 -16.32 -0.72 -11.95
CA LEU A 53 -16.01 -1.41 -13.20
C LEU A 53 -16.94 -2.61 -13.36
N ILE A 54 -17.60 -2.72 -14.51
CA ILE A 54 -18.50 -3.82 -14.84
C ILE A 54 -17.76 -4.72 -15.84
N GLY A 55 -17.76 -6.05 -15.58
CA GLY A 55 -17.09 -7.04 -16.42
C GLY A 55 -15.66 -7.35 -16.00
N ASP A 56 -14.92 -8.02 -16.86
CA ASP A 56 -13.54 -8.42 -16.60
C ASP A 56 -12.59 -7.22 -16.53
N ILE A 57 -11.61 -7.31 -15.64
CA ILE A 57 -10.65 -6.24 -15.35
C ILE A 57 -9.25 -6.72 -15.70
N GLU A 58 -8.56 -6.03 -16.60
CA GLU A 58 -7.13 -6.19 -16.81
C GLU A 58 -6.40 -5.41 -15.70
N LEU A 59 -5.89 -6.15 -14.71
CA LEU A 59 -5.22 -5.60 -13.55
C LEU A 59 -3.71 -5.63 -13.75
N THR A 60 -3.06 -4.46 -13.71
CA THR A 60 -1.61 -4.34 -13.70
C THR A 60 -1.14 -4.02 -12.29
N GLU A 61 -0.47 -4.96 -11.66
CA GLU A 61 0.26 -4.84 -10.40
C GLU A 61 1.75 -4.67 -10.69
N TYR A 62 2.54 -4.31 -9.68
CA TYR A 62 3.97 -4.08 -9.87
C TYR A 62 4.77 -4.83 -8.82
N ASP A 63 5.68 -5.66 -9.30
CA ASP A 63 6.75 -6.24 -8.51
C ASP A 63 8.05 -5.43 -8.70
N PHE A 64 9.10 -5.81 -8.04
CA PHE A 64 10.44 -5.30 -8.27
C PHE A 64 11.27 -6.30 -9.07
N LYS A 65 12.12 -5.80 -9.96
CA LYS A 65 13.13 -6.57 -10.67
C LYS A 65 14.51 -5.96 -10.43
N CYS A 66 15.49 -6.82 -10.10
CA CYS A 66 16.90 -6.47 -10.15
C CYS A 66 17.45 -6.78 -11.55
N LEU A 67 18.11 -5.81 -12.18
CA LEU A 67 18.68 -6.02 -13.52
C LEU A 67 19.95 -6.87 -13.49
N SER A 68 20.76 -6.75 -12.42
CA SER A 68 22.05 -7.45 -12.33
C SER A 68 21.93 -8.92 -11.98
N CYS A 69 21.03 -9.30 -11.09
CA CYS A 69 20.85 -10.71 -10.69
C CYS A 69 19.50 -11.31 -11.10
N GLU A 70 18.73 -10.59 -11.92
CA GLU A 70 17.42 -10.99 -12.49
C GLU A 70 16.38 -11.42 -11.45
N LYS A 71 16.64 -11.18 -10.16
CA LYS A 71 15.72 -11.54 -9.07
C LYS A 71 14.47 -10.68 -9.11
N PHE A 72 13.32 -11.34 -8.93
CA PHE A 72 12.03 -10.68 -8.72
C PHE A 72 11.66 -10.72 -7.24
N THR A 73 11.05 -9.65 -6.76
CA THR A 73 10.60 -9.52 -5.37
C THR A 73 9.28 -8.77 -5.34
N SER A 74 8.31 -9.27 -4.59
CA SER A 74 7.03 -8.58 -4.43
C SER A 74 7.21 -7.29 -3.62
N PHE A 75 6.24 -6.37 -3.73
CA PHE A 75 6.29 -5.12 -2.97
C PHE A 75 6.30 -5.35 -1.46
N ASP A 76 5.48 -6.29 -0.96
CA ASP A 76 5.41 -6.56 0.48
C ASP A 76 6.70 -7.20 1.01
N GLU A 77 7.25 -8.17 0.30
CA GLU A 77 8.54 -8.79 0.62
C GLU A 77 9.68 -7.74 0.62
N GLN A 78 9.70 -6.87 -0.38
CA GLN A 78 10.72 -5.82 -0.47
C GLN A 78 10.61 -4.80 0.67
N CYS A 79 9.41 -4.54 1.18
CA CYS A 79 9.25 -3.72 2.39
C CYS A 79 9.87 -4.37 3.63
N VAL A 80 9.78 -5.70 3.77
CA VAL A 80 10.42 -6.44 4.86
C VAL A 80 11.95 -6.40 4.69
N ILE A 81 12.44 -6.66 3.49
CA ILE A 81 13.87 -6.59 3.15
C ILE A 81 14.44 -5.20 3.46
N GLU A 82 13.75 -4.12 3.08
CA GLU A 82 14.18 -2.75 3.38
C GLU A 82 14.29 -2.49 4.89
N GLU A 83 13.38 -3.05 5.69
CA GLU A 83 13.45 -2.89 7.14
C GLU A 83 14.64 -3.67 7.73
N ILE A 84 14.93 -4.88 7.20
CA ILE A 84 16.12 -5.65 7.59
C ILE A 84 17.40 -4.91 7.20
N GLN A 85 17.46 -4.36 5.98
CA GLN A 85 18.60 -3.55 5.51
C GLN A 85 18.90 -2.38 6.45
N LYS A 86 17.86 -1.75 7.02
CA LYS A 86 18.02 -0.69 8.04
C LYS A 86 18.61 -1.20 9.36
N TYR A 87 18.21 -2.40 9.82
CA TYR A 87 18.76 -2.98 11.04
C TYR A 87 20.21 -3.40 10.87
N VAL A 88 20.54 -3.99 9.73
CA VAL A 88 21.90 -4.48 9.43
C VAL A 88 22.83 -3.33 9.01
N GLY A 89 22.28 -2.21 8.50
CA GLY A 89 23.05 -1.08 7.96
C GLY A 89 23.70 -1.37 6.61
N SER A 90 23.22 -2.39 5.88
CA SER A 90 23.74 -2.80 4.58
C SER A 90 22.60 -3.11 3.62
N HIS A 91 22.80 -2.81 2.33
CA HIS A 91 21.86 -3.22 1.28
C HIS A 91 22.02 -4.69 0.92
N ILE A 92 23.22 -5.24 1.01
CA ILE A 92 23.49 -6.65 0.77
C ILE A 92 23.26 -7.43 2.06
N LEU A 93 22.45 -8.48 1.99
CA LEU A 93 22.06 -9.30 3.13
C LEU A 93 22.47 -10.75 2.90
N SER A 94 23.07 -11.38 3.91
CA SER A 94 23.20 -12.84 3.95
C SER A 94 21.86 -13.49 4.27
N GLN A 95 21.71 -14.78 3.96
CA GLN A 95 20.50 -15.52 4.30
C GLN A 95 20.28 -15.57 5.82
N ASP A 96 21.35 -15.66 6.59
CA ASP A 96 21.29 -15.66 8.06
C ASP A 96 20.74 -14.33 8.59
N ASN A 97 21.20 -13.20 8.05
CA ASN A 97 20.67 -11.88 8.41
C ASN A 97 19.16 -11.75 8.12
N ILE A 98 18.72 -12.33 7.00
CA ILE A 98 17.29 -12.33 6.63
C ILE A 98 16.52 -13.18 7.65
N ASN A 99 16.94 -14.40 7.90
CA ASN A 99 16.25 -15.34 8.78
C ASN A 99 16.16 -14.80 10.22
N GLU A 100 17.24 -14.27 10.77
CA GLU A 100 17.29 -13.73 12.14
C GLU A 100 16.40 -12.49 12.33
N ASN A 101 16.34 -11.62 11.33
CA ASN A 101 15.64 -10.34 11.47
C ASN A 101 14.25 -10.30 10.85
N PHE A 102 13.81 -11.37 10.19
CA PHE A 102 12.54 -11.40 9.45
C PHE A 102 11.32 -11.16 10.35
N GLU A 103 11.21 -11.85 11.47
CA GLU A 103 10.09 -11.71 12.41
C GLU A 103 10.06 -10.31 13.00
N LYS A 104 11.22 -9.78 13.41
CA LYS A 104 11.37 -8.45 13.97
C LYS A 104 10.98 -7.35 12.95
N ALA A 105 11.42 -7.47 11.71
CA ALA A 105 11.08 -6.54 10.64
C ALA A 105 9.58 -6.58 10.35
N THR A 106 8.99 -7.78 10.27
CA THR A 106 7.56 -7.97 10.03
C THR A 106 6.71 -7.38 11.18
N ALA A 107 7.09 -7.62 12.42
CA ALA A 107 6.41 -7.04 13.59
C ALA A 107 6.46 -5.51 13.57
N THR A 108 7.62 -4.92 13.25
CA THR A 108 7.80 -3.48 13.13
C THR A 108 6.93 -2.87 12.03
N LEU A 109 6.85 -3.50 10.88
CA LEU A 109 6.00 -3.05 9.78
C LEU A 109 4.52 -3.10 10.14
N ASN A 110 4.08 -4.17 10.80
CA ASN A 110 2.71 -4.30 11.27
C ASN A 110 2.37 -3.23 12.32
N GLN A 111 3.28 -2.94 13.24
CA GLN A 111 3.12 -1.85 14.20
C GLN A 111 3.01 -0.49 13.49
N LYS A 112 3.88 -0.19 12.53
CA LYS A 112 3.82 1.04 11.73
C LYS A 112 2.48 1.17 10.98
N ARG A 113 1.98 0.08 10.39
CA ARG A 113 0.67 0.03 9.72
C ARG A 113 -0.48 0.33 10.70
N ARG A 114 -0.47 -0.26 11.91
CA ARG A 114 -1.47 -0.02 12.97
C ARG A 114 -1.45 1.44 13.44
N ILE A 115 -0.29 2.00 13.75
CA ILE A 115 -0.12 3.40 14.17
C ILE A 115 -0.67 4.34 13.09
N LYS A 116 -0.33 4.11 11.83
CA LYS A 116 -0.84 4.92 10.71
C LYS A 116 -2.36 4.86 10.61
N ALA A 117 -2.96 3.70 10.80
CA ALA A 117 -4.42 3.53 10.80
C ALA A 117 -5.09 4.29 11.96
N ILE A 118 -4.50 4.27 13.15
CA ILE A 118 -4.99 5.01 14.33
C ILE A 118 -4.91 6.52 14.08
N ILE A 119 -3.77 7.02 13.59
CA ILE A 119 -3.59 8.44 13.28
C ILE A 119 -4.63 8.90 12.24
N SER A 120 -4.85 8.10 11.19
CA SER A 120 -5.86 8.42 10.17
C SER A 120 -7.28 8.51 10.74
N LYS A 121 -7.64 7.60 11.67
CA LYS A 121 -8.95 7.63 12.35
C LYS A 121 -9.09 8.85 13.26
N LEU A 122 -8.06 9.17 14.04
CA LEU A 122 -8.05 10.36 14.91
C LEU A 122 -8.17 11.65 14.10
N PHE A 123 -7.46 11.75 12.97
CA PHE A 123 -7.54 12.90 12.08
C PHE A 123 -8.95 13.05 11.47
N GLY A 124 -9.58 11.94 11.06
CA GLY A 124 -10.98 11.95 10.61
C GLY A 124 -11.94 12.45 11.69
N LEU A 125 -11.77 11.97 12.94
CA LEU A 125 -12.60 12.39 14.07
C LEU A 125 -12.44 13.89 14.37
N THR A 126 -11.22 14.42 14.38
CA THR A 126 -10.95 15.85 14.60
C THR A 126 -11.60 16.71 13.52
N ILE A 127 -11.53 16.33 12.25
CA ILE A 127 -12.20 17.06 11.17
C ILE A 127 -13.72 17.06 11.39
N THR A 128 -14.30 15.92 11.75
CA THR A 128 -15.75 15.81 11.98
C THR A 128 -16.19 16.72 13.13
N ILE A 129 -15.45 16.76 14.25
CA ILE A 129 -15.73 17.64 15.40
C ILE A 129 -15.64 19.11 14.96
N LEU A 130 -14.62 19.49 14.19
CA LEU A 130 -14.48 20.85 13.69
C LEU A 130 -15.64 21.27 12.78
N VAL A 131 -16.07 20.38 11.88
CA VAL A 131 -17.22 20.65 11.01
C VAL A 131 -18.49 20.85 11.83
N ILE A 132 -18.77 20.00 12.81
CA ILE A 132 -19.93 20.12 13.71
C ILE A 132 -19.86 21.45 14.48
N TYR A 133 -18.70 21.78 15.05
CA TYR A 133 -18.50 23.05 15.77
C TYR A 133 -18.79 24.27 14.89
N TYR A 134 -18.25 24.29 13.67
CA TYR A 134 -18.50 25.38 12.71
C TYR A 134 -19.97 25.45 12.30
N CYS A 135 -20.64 24.33 12.06
CA CYS A 135 -22.07 24.30 11.74
C CYS A 135 -22.93 24.84 12.88
N LEU A 136 -22.61 24.49 14.12
CA LEU A 136 -23.32 25.01 15.30
C LEU A 136 -23.09 26.51 15.51
N LYS A 137 -21.84 26.97 15.32
CA LYS A 137 -21.50 28.41 15.49
C LYS A 137 -22.08 29.30 14.42
N SER A 138 -22.19 28.80 13.17
CA SER A 138 -22.75 29.57 12.06
C SER A 138 -24.28 29.70 12.06
N GLY A 139 -24.98 29.11 13.04
CA GLY A 139 -26.45 29.15 13.14
C GLY A 139 -27.19 28.41 11.99
N GLY A 140 -26.46 27.67 11.14
CA GLY A 140 -26.96 27.14 9.87
C GLY A 140 -27.58 25.75 9.93
N PHE A 141 -27.71 25.10 11.08
CA PHE A 141 -28.38 23.81 11.18
C PHE A 141 -29.73 23.97 11.90
N SER A 142 -30.75 24.32 11.13
CA SER A 142 -32.13 24.11 11.56
C SER A 142 -32.44 22.62 11.48
N PHE A 143 -32.51 21.95 12.61
CA PHE A 143 -32.90 20.54 12.77
C PHE A 143 -34.41 20.31 12.43
N LYS A 144 -34.94 20.96 11.40
CA LYS A 144 -36.37 20.92 11.05
C LYS A 144 -36.76 19.87 10.02
N VAL A 145 -35.87 18.92 9.67
CA VAL A 145 -36.21 17.88 8.70
C VAL A 145 -35.70 16.51 9.17
N LEU A 146 -36.22 15.98 10.29
CA LEU A 146 -36.15 14.54 10.60
C LEU A 146 -37.11 14.16 11.73
N PHE A 147 -38.42 14.54 11.58
CA PHE A 147 -39.54 13.84 12.22
C PHE A 147 -40.73 13.87 11.29
#